data_cd5245d17ca1e686d690721716a11782
#
_entry.id   cd5245d17ca1e686d690721716a11782
#
_cell.length_a   1.000
_cell.length_b   1.000
_cell.length_c   1.000
_cell.angle_alpha   90.00
_cell.angle_beta   90.00
_cell.angle_gamma   90.00
#
_symmetry.space_group_name_H-M   'P 1'
#
loop_
_entity.id
_entity.type
_entity.pdbx_description
1 polymer ?
#
loop_
_entity_poly.entity_id
_entity_poly.type
_entity_poly.pdbx_seq_one_letter_code
_entity_poly.pdbx_strand_id
1 'polypeptide(L)'
;MSKEIVSYYEKFDEIEKKIWSLLTNAVTDRNSEFRTPVFICGNDKDLDGRVVVLRKADQKNNFIQYHSDIRSSKIEKIKKNPNCSILFYGKQEKIQLRLKAECKIHFDDEITKESWKKTGHVSRKCYLVTNGPGTESEKPTSGLDNKFDNFDFTKEESESGYKNFSV
;
A
#
# COMPACT_ATOMS: atom_id res chain seq x y z
N MET A 1 -6.23 28.01 -26.62
CA MET A 1 -5.00 27.24 -26.42
C MET A 1 -5.31 25.79 -26.75
N SER A 2 -4.83 25.30 -27.88
CA SER A 2 -4.94 23.89 -28.27
C SER A 2 -4.16 23.06 -27.25
N LYS A 3 -4.83 22.11 -26.56
CA LYS A 3 -4.11 21.12 -25.74
C LYS A 3 -3.25 20.31 -26.72
N GLU A 4 -1.92 20.39 -26.59
CA GLU A 4 -1.05 19.44 -27.25
C GLU A 4 -1.57 18.03 -26.94
N ILE A 5 -1.88 17.28 -27.97
CA ILE A 5 -2.20 15.86 -27.85
C ILE A 5 -0.90 15.18 -27.47
N VAL A 6 -0.85 14.60 -26.30
CA VAL A 6 0.36 14.00 -25.74
C VAL A 6 0.64 12.72 -26.51
N SER A 7 1.76 12.65 -27.23
CA SER A 7 2.08 11.60 -28.22
C SER A 7 2.08 10.15 -27.67
N TYR A 8 2.24 9.96 -26.35
CA TYR A 8 2.26 8.63 -25.75
C TYR A 8 0.93 7.87 -25.84
N TYR A 9 -0.18 8.54 -26.14
CA TYR A 9 -1.48 7.86 -26.32
C TYR A 9 -1.57 7.02 -27.61
N GLU A 10 -0.63 7.17 -28.51
CA GLU A 10 -0.66 6.51 -29.82
C GLU A 10 0.20 5.23 -29.88
N LYS A 11 1.06 5.00 -28.87
CA LYS A 11 2.01 3.88 -28.85
C LYS A 11 1.97 3.14 -27.51
N PHE A 12 1.74 1.85 -27.56
CA PHE A 12 1.63 1.01 -26.34
C PHE A 12 2.87 1.08 -25.46
N ASP A 13 4.08 1.04 -26.04
CA ASP A 13 5.33 1.10 -25.26
C ASP A 13 5.51 2.48 -24.59
N GLU A 14 5.02 3.56 -25.17
CA GLU A 14 5.04 4.89 -24.53
C GLU A 14 3.99 4.99 -23.42
N ILE A 15 2.83 4.37 -23.61
CA ILE A 15 1.81 4.24 -22.56
C ILE A 15 2.38 3.45 -21.38
N GLU A 16 3.01 2.30 -21.63
CA GLU A 16 3.60 1.48 -20.58
C GLU A 16 4.71 2.23 -19.82
N LYS A 17 5.62 2.89 -20.53
CA LYS A 17 6.66 3.74 -19.91
C LYS A 17 6.04 4.84 -19.05
N LYS A 18 4.98 5.49 -19.52
CA LYS A 18 4.27 6.51 -18.75
C LYS A 18 3.65 5.95 -17.49
N ILE A 19 3.02 4.78 -17.56
CA ILE A 19 2.43 4.09 -16.41
C ILE A 19 3.50 3.84 -15.34
N TRP A 20 4.63 3.22 -15.72
CA TRP A 20 5.71 2.92 -14.78
C TRP A 20 6.36 4.18 -14.22
N SER A 21 6.47 5.25 -15.02
CA SER A 21 6.94 6.54 -14.55
C SER A 21 6.03 7.12 -13.46
N LEU A 22 4.70 7.09 -13.66
CA LEU A 22 3.72 7.55 -12.67
C LEU A 22 3.80 6.73 -11.37
N LEU A 23 3.88 5.40 -11.48
CA LEU A 23 3.99 4.52 -10.33
C LEU A 23 5.30 4.73 -9.55
N THR A 24 6.42 4.85 -10.27
CA THR A 24 7.74 5.07 -9.64
C THR A 24 7.80 6.42 -8.93
N ASN A 25 7.30 7.48 -9.55
CA ASN A 25 7.20 8.80 -8.94
C ASN A 25 6.35 8.78 -7.67
N ALA A 26 5.22 8.08 -7.69
CA ALA A 26 4.30 7.99 -6.57
C ALA A 26 4.90 7.34 -5.32
N VAL A 27 5.98 6.57 -5.44
CA VAL A 27 6.69 5.98 -4.29
C VAL A 27 7.32 7.07 -3.41
N THR A 28 7.84 8.14 -4.01
CA THR A 28 8.56 9.21 -3.30
C THR A 28 7.75 10.48 -3.16
N ASP A 29 6.95 10.84 -4.16
CA ASP A 29 6.10 12.02 -4.13
C ASP A 29 4.85 11.78 -3.29
N ARG A 30 4.77 12.48 -2.14
CA ARG A 30 3.62 12.40 -1.22
C ARG A 30 2.34 13.02 -1.77
N ASN A 31 2.46 13.90 -2.75
CA ASN A 31 1.32 14.59 -3.37
C ASN A 31 0.79 13.87 -4.61
N SER A 32 1.49 12.83 -5.06
CA SER A 32 1.05 12.05 -6.22
C SER A 32 -0.28 11.35 -5.95
N GLU A 33 -1.25 11.54 -6.84
CA GLU A 33 -2.54 10.86 -6.79
C GLU A 33 -2.41 9.33 -6.98
N PHE A 34 -1.32 8.86 -7.58
CA PHE A 34 -0.99 7.45 -7.73
C PHE A 34 -0.37 6.81 -6.48
N ARG A 35 -0.14 7.60 -5.41
CA ARG A 35 0.45 7.09 -4.18
C ARG A 35 -0.49 6.22 -3.36
N THR A 36 -1.78 6.50 -3.42
CA THR A 36 -2.79 5.89 -2.56
C THR A 36 -3.88 5.20 -3.36
N PRO A 37 -3.54 4.09 -4.06
CA PRO A 37 -4.53 3.33 -4.82
C PRO A 37 -5.53 2.62 -3.92
N VAL A 38 -6.67 2.23 -4.52
CA VAL A 38 -7.60 1.29 -3.91
C VAL A 38 -7.18 -0.14 -4.25
N PHE A 39 -6.91 -0.92 -3.21
CA PHE A 39 -6.64 -2.35 -3.29
C PHE A 39 -7.91 -3.13 -3.00
N ILE A 40 -8.21 -4.13 -3.83
CA ILE A 40 -9.42 -4.94 -3.76
C ILE A 40 -9.01 -6.41 -3.76
N CYS A 41 -9.47 -7.16 -2.75
CA CYS A 41 -9.25 -8.60 -2.62
C CYS A 41 -10.49 -9.30 -2.08
N GLY A 42 -10.49 -10.63 -2.16
CA GLY A 42 -11.60 -11.45 -1.68
C GLY A 42 -12.15 -12.37 -2.77
N ASN A 43 -13.40 -12.79 -2.59
CA ASN A 43 -14.11 -13.62 -3.54
C ASN A 43 -15.51 -13.03 -3.83
N ASP A 44 -16.29 -13.69 -4.66
CA ASP A 44 -17.59 -13.20 -5.15
C ASP A 44 -18.59 -12.84 -4.05
N LYS A 45 -18.44 -13.37 -2.84
CA LYS A 45 -19.35 -13.14 -1.71
C LYS A 45 -18.77 -12.22 -0.63
N ASP A 46 -17.46 -11.99 -0.65
CA ASP A 46 -16.76 -11.24 0.39
C ASP A 46 -15.62 -10.42 -0.21
N LEU A 47 -16.00 -9.46 -1.06
CA LEU A 47 -15.06 -8.47 -1.61
C LEU A 47 -14.77 -7.37 -0.59
N ASP A 48 -13.52 -6.99 -0.49
CA ASP A 48 -13.04 -5.93 0.40
C ASP A 48 -12.12 -4.97 -0.34
N GLY A 49 -12.47 -3.70 -0.32
CA GLY A 49 -11.71 -2.62 -0.95
C GLY A 49 -11.20 -1.62 0.06
N ARG A 50 -9.92 -1.25 -0.02
CA ARG A 50 -9.29 -0.28 0.87
C ARG A 50 -8.18 0.50 0.21
N VAL A 51 -7.93 1.70 0.69
CA VAL A 51 -6.78 2.48 0.28
C VAL A 51 -5.51 1.88 0.90
N VAL A 52 -4.47 1.75 0.07
CA VAL A 52 -3.12 1.35 0.50
C VAL A 52 -2.10 2.39 0.05
N VAL A 53 -0.91 2.39 0.65
CA VAL A 53 0.15 3.32 0.25
C VAL A 53 1.20 2.58 -0.58
N LEU A 54 1.39 3.00 -1.83
CA LEU A 54 2.43 2.47 -2.70
C LEU A 54 3.82 2.73 -2.09
N ARG A 55 4.62 1.69 -1.94
CA ARG A 55 5.94 1.73 -1.29
C ARG A 55 7.08 1.38 -2.22
N LYS A 56 6.82 0.59 -3.26
CA LYS A 56 7.77 0.27 -4.32
C LYS A 56 7.02 0.02 -5.62
N ALA A 57 7.64 0.40 -6.73
CA ALA A 57 7.23 0.04 -8.09
C ALA A 57 8.50 -0.39 -8.83
N ASP A 58 8.48 -1.58 -9.39
CA ASP A 58 9.63 -2.21 -10.04
C ASP A 58 9.22 -2.71 -11.43
N GLN A 59 9.48 -1.90 -12.45
CA GLN A 59 9.16 -2.21 -13.83
C GLN A 59 9.89 -3.46 -14.31
N LYS A 60 11.16 -3.62 -13.95
CA LYS A 60 12.00 -4.73 -14.43
C LYS A 60 11.45 -6.08 -14.01
N ASN A 61 10.95 -6.16 -12.78
CA ASN A 61 10.41 -7.38 -12.19
C ASN A 61 8.88 -7.42 -12.20
N ASN A 62 8.24 -6.41 -12.80
CA ASN A 62 6.79 -6.29 -12.98
C ASN A 62 6.00 -6.45 -11.67
N PHE A 63 6.40 -5.73 -10.61
CA PHE A 63 5.66 -5.74 -9.35
C PHE A 63 5.56 -4.37 -8.70
N ILE A 64 4.55 -4.23 -7.84
CA ILE A 64 4.39 -3.12 -6.90
C ILE A 64 4.29 -3.67 -5.48
N GLN A 65 4.64 -2.83 -4.50
CA GLN A 65 4.67 -3.22 -3.10
C GLN A 65 3.96 -2.19 -2.23
N TYR A 66 3.24 -2.68 -1.24
CA TYR A 66 2.70 -1.89 -0.14
C TYR A 66 2.89 -2.62 1.19
N HIS A 67 2.76 -1.87 2.29
CA HIS A 67 2.91 -2.44 3.63
C HIS A 67 1.55 -2.71 4.26
N SER A 68 1.49 -3.72 5.11
CA SER A 68 0.28 -4.11 5.83
C SER A 68 0.58 -4.58 7.24
N ASP A 69 -0.46 -4.63 8.06
CA ASP A 69 -0.46 -5.39 9.31
C ASP A 69 -0.84 -6.84 8.99
N ILE A 70 -0.06 -7.79 9.46
CA ILE A 70 -0.27 -9.23 9.23
C ILE A 70 -1.59 -9.73 9.84
N ARG A 71 -2.13 -9.02 10.84
CA ARG A 71 -3.38 -9.34 11.51
C ARG A 71 -4.62 -8.79 10.79
N SER A 72 -4.42 -8.01 9.71
CA SER A 72 -5.54 -7.44 8.94
C SER A 72 -6.34 -8.54 8.23
N SER A 73 -7.66 -8.41 8.24
CA SER A 73 -8.60 -9.34 7.58
C SER A 73 -8.28 -9.63 6.11
N LYS A 74 -7.68 -8.68 5.39
CA LYS A 74 -7.27 -8.89 3.99
C LYS A 74 -6.19 -9.97 3.84
N ILE A 75 -5.35 -10.19 4.86
CA ILE A 75 -4.30 -11.22 4.81
C ILE A 75 -4.93 -12.61 4.67
N GLU A 76 -5.97 -12.90 5.45
CA GLU A 76 -6.69 -14.18 5.34
C GLU A 76 -7.43 -14.31 3.99
N LYS A 77 -7.96 -13.20 3.45
CA LYS A 77 -8.57 -13.18 2.12
C LYS A 77 -7.55 -13.48 1.03
N ILE A 78 -6.36 -12.86 1.09
CA ILE A 78 -5.26 -13.10 0.14
C ILE A 78 -4.74 -14.54 0.22
N LYS A 79 -4.60 -15.11 1.43
CA LYS A 79 -4.20 -16.51 1.60
C LYS A 79 -5.19 -17.49 0.94
N LYS A 80 -6.49 -17.18 0.97
CA LYS A 80 -7.53 -18.01 0.34
C LYS A 80 -7.61 -17.78 -1.16
N ASN A 81 -7.43 -16.56 -1.62
CA ASN A 81 -7.45 -16.18 -3.04
C ASN A 81 -6.42 -15.05 -3.26
N PRO A 82 -5.25 -15.35 -3.84
CA PRO A 82 -4.20 -14.36 -4.05
C PRO A 82 -4.53 -13.35 -5.16
N ASN A 83 -5.56 -13.60 -5.97
CA ASN A 83 -5.95 -12.68 -7.02
C ASN A 83 -6.49 -11.38 -6.43
N CYS A 84 -6.02 -10.26 -6.95
CA CYS A 84 -6.44 -8.95 -6.53
C CYS A 84 -6.61 -7.99 -7.70
N SER A 85 -7.30 -6.88 -7.43
CA SER A 85 -7.36 -5.76 -8.34
C SER A 85 -6.87 -4.50 -7.63
N ILE A 86 -6.20 -3.62 -8.38
CA ILE A 86 -5.69 -2.38 -7.84
C ILE A 86 -6.13 -1.26 -8.77
N LEU A 87 -6.78 -0.24 -8.22
CA LEU A 87 -7.29 0.91 -8.95
C LEU A 87 -6.51 2.16 -8.56
N PHE A 88 -5.88 2.77 -9.55
CA PHE A 88 -5.30 4.10 -9.47
C PHE A 88 -6.12 5.09 -10.29
N TYR A 89 -6.19 6.32 -9.83
CA TYR A 89 -6.78 7.39 -10.60
C TYR A 89 -6.01 8.70 -10.38
N GLY A 90 -5.47 9.24 -11.48
CA GLY A 90 -4.83 10.55 -11.52
C GLY A 90 -5.79 11.57 -12.16
N LYS A 91 -6.30 12.48 -11.34
CA LYS A 91 -7.24 13.53 -11.79
C LYS A 91 -6.57 14.54 -12.71
N GLN A 92 -5.30 14.85 -12.44
CA GLN A 92 -4.53 15.82 -13.24
C GLN A 92 -4.22 15.24 -14.61
N GLU A 93 -3.71 14.01 -14.68
CA GLU A 93 -3.43 13.31 -15.92
C GLU A 93 -4.70 12.80 -16.62
N LYS A 94 -5.81 12.67 -15.88
CA LYS A 94 -7.05 12.01 -16.31
C LYS A 94 -6.83 10.56 -16.74
N ILE A 95 -5.93 9.88 -16.02
CA ILE A 95 -5.57 8.48 -16.26
C ILE A 95 -6.15 7.62 -15.16
N GLN A 96 -6.86 6.56 -15.55
CA GLN A 96 -7.24 5.47 -14.67
C GLN A 96 -6.45 4.21 -15.02
N LEU A 97 -5.78 3.62 -14.02
CA LEU A 97 -5.14 2.31 -14.17
C LEU A 97 -5.90 1.27 -13.36
N ARG A 98 -6.21 0.16 -14.01
CA ARG A 98 -6.77 -1.02 -13.36
C ARG A 98 -5.81 -2.17 -13.54
N LEU A 99 -5.15 -2.56 -12.46
CA LEU A 99 -4.23 -3.68 -12.46
C LEU A 99 -4.95 -4.92 -11.94
N LYS A 100 -4.78 -6.04 -12.63
CA LYS A 100 -5.06 -7.38 -12.12
C LYS A 100 -3.73 -8.01 -11.76
N ALA A 101 -3.60 -8.53 -10.57
CA ALA A 101 -2.34 -9.05 -10.06
C ALA A 101 -2.57 -10.24 -9.13
N GLU A 102 -1.51 -10.97 -8.87
CA GLU A 102 -1.43 -11.97 -7.82
C GLU A 102 -0.64 -11.39 -6.65
N CYS A 103 -1.19 -11.49 -5.43
CA CYS A 103 -0.53 -11.04 -4.21
C CYS A 103 0.39 -12.11 -3.65
N LYS A 104 1.57 -11.69 -3.22
CA LYS A 104 2.47 -12.49 -2.40
C LYS A 104 2.63 -11.81 -1.06
N ILE A 105 2.40 -12.54 0.03
CA ILE A 105 2.56 -12.03 1.39
C ILE A 105 3.97 -12.36 1.85
N HIS A 106 4.69 -11.34 2.31
CA HIS A 106 5.98 -11.44 2.97
C HIS A 106 5.82 -11.10 4.44
N PHE A 107 6.30 -11.98 5.31
CA PHE A 107 6.25 -11.82 6.76
C PHE A 107 7.47 -12.48 7.40
N ASP A 108 8.16 -11.76 8.26
CA ASP A 108 9.38 -12.19 8.98
C ASP A 108 10.49 -12.79 8.08
N ASP A 109 10.63 -12.23 6.90
CA ASP A 109 11.64 -12.58 5.90
C ASP A 109 12.57 -11.39 5.57
N GLU A 110 13.53 -11.58 4.66
CA GLU A 110 14.48 -10.53 4.29
C GLU A 110 13.77 -9.33 3.62
N ILE A 111 12.68 -9.53 2.88
CA ILE A 111 11.93 -8.46 2.23
C ILE A 111 11.27 -7.58 3.28
N THR A 112 10.66 -8.18 4.30
CA THR A 112 10.05 -7.43 5.41
C THR A 112 11.11 -6.73 6.25
N LYS A 113 12.24 -7.36 6.55
CA LYS A 113 13.34 -6.74 7.29
C LYS A 113 13.90 -5.50 6.58
N GLU A 114 14.16 -5.61 5.27
CA GLU A 114 14.63 -4.48 4.48
C GLU A 114 13.60 -3.34 4.39
N SER A 115 12.34 -3.69 4.21
CA SER A 115 11.24 -2.72 4.14
C SER A 115 11.05 -2.01 5.48
N TRP A 116 11.15 -2.74 6.59
CA TRP A 116 11.07 -2.18 7.94
C TRP A 116 12.20 -1.20 8.23
N LYS A 117 13.44 -1.55 7.88
CA LYS A 117 14.61 -0.66 8.04
C LYS A 117 14.40 0.70 7.35
N LYS A 118 13.73 0.71 6.19
CA LYS A 118 13.42 1.91 5.42
C LYS A 118 12.18 2.67 5.92
N THR A 119 11.37 2.05 6.78
CA THR A 119 10.17 2.68 7.32
C THR A 119 10.53 3.61 8.48
N GLY A 120 10.22 4.90 8.33
CA GLY A 120 10.46 5.90 9.39
C GLY A 120 9.68 5.56 10.67
N HIS A 121 10.24 5.86 11.84
CA HIS A 121 9.66 5.49 13.14
C HIS A 121 8.23 6.01 13.33
N VAL A 122 7.92 7.22 12.87
CA VAL A 122 6.56 7.79 12.90
C VAL A 122 5.58 6.95 12.07
N SER A 123 6.03 6.43 10.93
CA SER A 123 5.20 5.56 10.08
C SER A 123 5.00 4.15 10.67
N ARG A 124 5.85 3.75 11.61
CA ARG A 124 5.74 2.48 12.33
C ARG A 124 4.62 2.47 13.37
N LYS A 125 4.13 3.67 13.75
CA LYS A 125 3.04 3.84 14.72
C LYS A 125 1.83 2.95 14.41
N CYS A 126 1.43 2.81 13.15
CA CYS A 126 0.26 2.01 12.78
C CYS A 126 0.41 0.50 13.08
N TYR A 127 1.61 0.01 13.38
CA TYR A 127 1.86 -1.39 13.77
C TYR A 127 1.96 -1.58 15.30
N LEU A 128 1.80 -0.50 16.07
CA LEU A 128 1.83 -0.52 17.54
C LEU A 128 0.44 -0.70 18.15
N VAL A 129 -0.60 -0.73 17.33
CA VAL A 129 -1.98 -0.97 17.77
C VAL A 129 -2.11 -2.31 18.49
N THR A 130 -2.88 -2.34 19.57
CA THR A 130 -3.07 -3.53 20.42
C THR A 130 -3.75 -4.66 19.63
N ASN A 131 -4.85 -4.34 18.97
CA ASN A 131 -5.61 -5.27 18.14
C ASN A 131 -5.32 -5.05 16.65
N GLY A 132 -5.58 -6.06 15.83
CA GLY A 132 -5.43 -5.93 14.37
C GLY A 132 -6.36 -4.86 13.78
N PRO A 133 -5.98 -4.24 12.65
CA PRO A 133 -6.84 -3.26 11.98
C PRO A 133 -8.20 -3.83 11.61
N GLY A 134 -9.28 -3.09 11.91
CA GLY A 134 -10.65 -3.50 11.64
C GLY A 134 -11.26 -4.41 12.70
N THR A 135 -10.60 -4.61 13.85
CA THR A 135 -11.19 -5.29 14.99
C THR A 135 -12.35 -4.46 15.57
N GLU A 136 -13.48 -5.11 15.80
CA GLU A 136 -14.64 -4.49 16.44
C GLU A 136 -14.32 -4.11 17.89
N SER A 137 -14.84 -2.98 18.35
CA SER A 137 -14.72 -2.52 19.73
C SER A 137 -16.02 -1.88 20.21
N GLU A 138 -16.32 -2.04 21.49
CA GLU A 138 -17.52 -1.45 22.10
C GLU A 138 -17.49 0.07 22.14
N LYS A 139 -16.32 0.67 22.10
CA LYS A 139 -16.12 2.13 22.15
C LYS A 139 -15.14 2.56 21.05
N PRO A 140 -15.32 3.78 20.50
CA PRO A 140 -14.32 4.36 19.60
C PRO A 140 -12.93 4.37 20.24
N THR A 141 -11.92 3.88 19.50
CA THR A 141 -10.54 3.82 19.99
C THR A 141 -9.56 3.92 18.82
N SER A 142 -8.40 4.52 19.06
CA SER A 142 -7.26 4.45 18.16
C SER A 142 -6.59 3.07 18.16
N GLY A 143 -6.87 2.25 19.21
CA GLY A 143 -6.18 0.99 19.46
C GLY A 143 -4.73 1.14 19.91
N LEU A 144 -4.27 2.36 20.16
CA LEU A 144 -2.92 2.69 20.60
C LEU A 144 -2.90 3.02 22.11
N ASP A 145 -1.78 2.71 22.77
CA ASP A 145 -1.43 3.33 24.04
C ASP A 145 -1.30 4.85 23.89
N ASN A 146 -1.69 5.62 24.92
CA ASN A 146 -1.64 7.08 24.90
C ASN A 146 -0.27 7.65 24.50
N LYS A 147 0.81 7.01 24.93
CA LYS A 147 2.16 7.37 24.58
C LYS A 147 2.37 7.33 23.07
N PHE A 148 1.97 6.26 22.41
CA PHE A 148 2.10 6.13 20.96
C PHE A 148 1.10 7.01 20.22
N ASP A 149 -0.09 7.19 20.76
CA ASP A 149 -1.10 8.05 20.15
C ASP A 149 -0.64 9.52 20.11
N ASN A 150 0.03 9.99 21.13
CA ASN A 150 0.61 11.32 21.22
C ASN A 150 1.99 11.47 20.55
N PHE A 151 2.49 10.44 19.84
CA PHE A 151 3.83 10.43 19.23
C PHE A 151 4.99 10.60 20.23
N ASP A 152 4.80 10.26 21.49
CA ASP A 152 5.80 10.29 22.53
C ASP A 152 6.51 8.93 22.64
N PHE A 153 7.29 8.58 21.62
CA PHE A 153 8.05 7.33 21.55
C PHE A 153 9.30 7.46 20.70
N THR A 154 10.31 6.68 21.02
CA THR A 154 11.57 6.63 20.29
C THR A 154 11.50 5.70 19.09
N LYS A 155 12.56 5.74 18.26
CA LYS A 155 12.71 4.79 17.16
C LYS A 155 12.79 3.35 17.67
N GLU A 156 13.53 3.13 18.74
CA GLU A 156 13.74 1.83 19.39
C GLU A 156 12.44 1.27 19.93
N GLU A 157 11.62 2.11 20.57
CA GLU A 157 10.28 1.71 21.04
C GLU A 157 9.36 1.31 19.89
N SER A 158 9.50 1.95 18.73
CA SER A 158 8.74 1.61 17.54
C SER A 158 9.08 0.23 16.96
N GLU A 159 10.24 -0.34 17.28
CA GLU A 159 10.67 -1.67 16.80
C GLU A 159 9.72 -2.80 17.21
N SER A 160 9.02 -2.65 18.34
CA SER A 160 8.03 -3.64 18.79
C SER A 160 6.87 -3.84 17.79
N GLY A 161 6.67 -2.90 16.88
CA GLY A 161 5.68 -3.02 15.80
C GLY A 161 6.07 -3.99 14.68
N TYR A 162 7.36 -4.36 14.57
CA TYR A 162 7.83 -5.26 13.51
C TYR A 162 7.09 -6.59 13.49
N LYS A 163 6.77 -7.15 14.64
CA LYS A 163 5.99 -8.40 14.77
C LYS A 163 4.61 -8.38 14.09
N ASN A 164 4.10 -7.20 13.79
CA ASN A 164 2.81 -7.00 13.12
C ASN A 164 2.98 -6.57 11.65
N PHE A 165 4.22 -6.29 11.22
CA PHE A 165 4.51 -5.75 9.90
C PHE A 165 4.56 -6.84 8.84
N SER A 166 3.97 -6.58 7.67
CA SER A 166 4.03 -7.43 6.48
C SER A 166 4.12 -6.59 5.21
N VAL A 167 4.56 -7.22 4.15
CA VAL A 167 4.72 -6.65 2.82
C VAL A 167 3.92 -7.47 1.82
#